data_ab1f924cea2d7a81ce22409a3688f033
#
_entry.id   ab1f924cea2d7a81ce22409a3688f033
#
_cell.length_a   1.000
_cell.length_b   1.000
_cell.length_c   1.000
_cell.angle_alpha   90.00
_cell.angle_beta   90.00
_cell.angle_gamma   90.00
#
_symmetry.space_group_name_H-M   'P 1'
#
loop_
_entity.id
_entity.type
_entity.pdbx_description
1 polymer ?
#
loop_
_entity_poly.entity_id
_entity_poly.type
_entity_poly.pdbx_seq_one_letter_code
_entity_poly.pdbx_strand_id
1 'polypeptide(L)'
;MNVARKFLFDLDFDAPVTPAGSHGKAVPIVEAPPPPAPTFSEAELAQAVAEARATGEKEGFAKGRAEAMAQLEKQIASILSTIGAQVAAATKAATSDRTDITATAIDVARAILQRLHPELARQKGLVEIEGILGRCIDSLKNEPRLVVYAPAEHLDALKSRVDALSLTKGFEGRVVLIGEDGMKPGDCRIEWADGGMERSSAAIWAEIEAALDRAVALAETATNETETNIPDA
;
A
#
# COMPACT_ATOMS: atom_id res chain seq x y z
N MET A 1 28.52 25.90 -43.46
CA MET A 1 29.09 27.21 -43.11
C MET A 1 28.39 28.29 -43.95
N ASN A 2 27.43 28.99 -43.37
CA ASN A 2 26.62 29.98 -44.05
C ASN A 2 27.19 31.36 -43.67
N VAL A 3 27.86 31.99 -44.62
CA VAL A 3 28.51 33.32 -44.42
C VAL A 3 27.43 34.39 -44.59
N ALA A 4 27.06 35.01 -43.48
CA ALA A 4 26.16 36.15 -43.49
C ALA A 4 26.81 37.31 -44.25
N ARG A 5 26.24 37.71 -45.38
CA ARG A 5 26.65 38.91 -46.10
C ARG A 5 26.14 40.17 -45.38
N LYS A 6 27.03 41.05 -44.96
CA LYS A 6 26.66 42.36 -44.40
C LYS A 6 26.01 43.16 -45.50
N PHE A 7 24.87 43.76 -45.29
CA PHE A 7 24.29 44.81 -46.11
C PHE A 7 25.13 46.06 -45.93
N LEU A 8 25.85 46.42 -46.96
CA LEU A 8 26.56 47.71 -47.08
C LEU A 8 25.65 48.62 -47.90
N PHE A 9 25.27 49.76 -47.34
CA PHE A 9 24.66 50.86 -48.12
C PHE A 9 25.75 51.57 -48.85
N ASP A 10 25.88 51.32 -50.16
CA ASP A 10 26.87 51.90 -51.02
C ASP A 10 26.47 53.33 -51.51
N LEU A 11 25.42 53.89 -50.90
CA LEU A 11 24.96 55.23 -51.22
C LEU A 11 25.38 56.20 -50.11
N ASP A 12 26.36 57.07 -50.46
CA ASP A 12 26.76 58.19 -49.64
C ASP A 12 25.80 59.36 -49.89
N PHE A 13 24.97 59.69 -48.94
CA PHE A 13 23.96 60.75 -49.04
C PHE A 13 24.53 62.14 -48.77
N ASP A 14 25.78 62.23 -48.31
CA ASP A 14 26.44 63.49 -48.02
C ASP A 14 27.38 63.97 -49.18
N ALA A 15 27.45 63.24 -50.28
CA ALA A 15 28.25 63.63 -51.42
C ALA A 15 27.64 64.87 -52.13
N PRO A 16 28.42 65.96 -52.35
CA PRO A 16 27.92 67.17 -53.01
C PRO A 16 27.52 66.88 -54.46
N VAL A 17 26.24 67.10 -54.76
CA VAL A 17 25.74 67.02 -56.14
C VAL A 17 26.39 68.04 -57.02
N THR A 18 27.31 67.59 -57.84
CA THR A 18 27.86 68.46 -58.91
C THR A 18 26.81 68.63 -60.03
N PRO A 19 26.44 69.85 -60.43
CA PRO A 19 25.48 70.02 -61.49
C PRO A 19 26.15 69.67 -62.84
N ALA A 20 25.82 68.54 -63.40
CA ALA A 20 26.19 68.18 -64.77
C ALA A 20 25.25 68.92 -65.71
N GLY A 21 25.91 69.59 -66.63
CA GLY A 21 25.37 70.53 -67.56
C GLY A 21 24.14 70.19 -68.38
N SER A 22 23.39 71.24 -68.62
CA SER A 22 22.25 71.37 -69.51
C SER A 22 22.45 70.71 -70.88
N HIS A 23 21.57 69.86 -71.25
CA HIS A 23 20.94 69.71 -72.59
C HIS A 23 19.95 68.55 -72.52
N GLY A 24 18.74 68.81 -72.12
CA GLY A 24 17.67 67.86 -72.21
C GLY A 24 16.33 68.61 -72.29
N LYS A 25 15.65 68.46 -73.41
CA LYS A 25 14.34 68.98 -73.69
C LYS A 25 13.45 68.96 -72.44
N ALA A 26 12.80 70.10 -72.12
CA ALA A 26 11.74 70.16 -71.15
C ALA A 26 10.64 69.11 -71.50
N VAL A 27 10.59 68.07 -70.72
CA VAL A 27 9.43 67.15 -70.73
C VAL A 27 8.33 67.91 -69.98
N PRO A 28 7.13 68.07 -70.55
CA PRO A 28 6.04 68.72 -69.84
C PRO A 28 5.79 67.91 -68.56
N ILE A 29 5.82 68.61 -67.44
CA ILE A 29 5.36 68.02 -66.14
C ILE A 29 3.88 67.72 -66.35
N VAL A 30 3.56 66.46 -66.61
CA VAL A 30 2.20 65.99 -66.50
C VAL A 30 1.87 65.99 -64.98
N GLU A 31 1.08 67.01 -64.59
CA GLU A 31 0.54 67.11 -63.24
C GLU A 31 -0.16 65.77 -62.93
N ALA A 32 0.35 65.07 -61.94
CA ALA A 32 -0.26 63.83 -61.56
C ALA A 32 -1.74 64.09 -61.24
N PRO A 33 -2.68 63.22 -61.71
CA PRO A 33 -4.08 63.43 -61.41
C PRO A 33 -4.27 63.52 -59.87
N PRO A 34 -5.11 64.44 -59.42
CA PRO A 34 -5.36 64.61 -57.98
C PRO A 34 -5.69 63.27 -57.37
N PRO A 35 -5.20 62.96 -56.18
CA PRO A 35 -5.54 61.70 -55.49
C PRO A 35 -7.06 61.52 -55.46
N PRO A 36 -7.59 60.30 -55.69
CA PRO A 36 -8.99 60.06 -55.68
C PRO A 36 -9.57 60.57 -54.38
N ALA A 37 -10.69 61.28 -54.45
CA ALA A 37 -11.40 61.79 -53.27
C ALA A 37 -11.66 60.65 -52.31
N PRO A 38 -11.53 60.83 -51.00
CA PRO A 38 -11.79 59.80 -50.04
C PRO A 38 -13.18 59.23 -50.22
N THR A 39 -13.28 57.91 -50.34
CA THR A 39 -14.53 57.19 -50.65
C THR A 39 -15.50 57.16 -49.45
N PHE A 40 -15.05 57.65 -48.26
CA PHE A 40 -15.84 57.68 -47.03
C PHE A 40 -15.77 59.07 -46.41
N SER A 41 -16.89 59.52 -45.85
CA SER A 41 -16.93 60.72 -45.04
C SER A 41 -16.25 60.46 -43.67
N GLU A 42 -15.75 61.53 -43.02
CA GLU A 42 -15.11 61.42 -41.69
C GLU A 42 -16.10 60.82 -40.66
N ALA A 43 -17.40 61.09 -40.80
CA ALA A 43 -18.46 60.56 -39.92
C ALA A 43 -18.62 59.02 -40.11
N GLU A 44 -18.61 58.54 -41.37
CA GLU A 44 -18.69 57.10 -41.65
C GLU A 44 -17.46 56.39 -41.18
N LEU A 45 -16.26 56.95 -41.30
CA LEU A 45 -15.03 56.37 -40.75
C LEU A 45 -15.06 56.29 -39.23
N ALA A 46 -15.52 57.35 -38.55
CA ALA A 46 -15.62 57.38 -37.10
C ALA A 46 -16.62 56.34 -36.60
N GLN A 47 -17.76 56.19 -37.28
CA GLN A 47 -18.75 55.15 -36.93
C GLN A 47 -18.17 53.71 -37.15
N ALA A 48 -17.54 53.45 -38.28
CA ALA A 48 -16.92 52.14 -38.56
C ALA A 48 -15.85 51.80 -37.54
N VAL A 49 -15.01 52.74 -37.13
CA VAL A 49 -14.00 52.58 -36.08
C VAL A 49 -14.67 52.28 -34.72
N ALA A 50 -15.75 53.00 -34.35
CA ALA A 50 -16.46 52.77 -33.11
C ALA A 50 -17.11 51.36 -33.06
N GLU A 51 -17.73 50.95 -34.16
CA GLU A 51 -18.34 49.62 -34.31
C GLU A 51 -17.27 48.50 -34.27
N ALA A 52 -16.15 48.65 -35.01
CA ALA A 52 -15.06 47.74 -35.00
C ALA A 52 -14.46 47.57 -33.60
N ARG A 53 -14.28 48.70 -32.88
CA ARG A 53 -13.78 48.73 -31.51
C ARG A 53 -14.73 47.99 -30.53
N ALA A 54 -16.02 48.31 -30.60
CA ALA A 54 -17.03 47.68 -29.75
C ALA A 54 -17.13 46.15 -29.99
N THR A 55 -17.04 45.74 -31.28
CA THR A 55 -17.02 44.34 -31.66
C THR A 55 -15.74 43.64 -31.18
N GLY A 56 -14.58 44.28 -31.40
CA GLY A 56 -13.28 43.73 -30.95
C GLY A 56 -13.18 43.61 -29.42
N GLU A 57 -13.70 44.59 -28.68
CA GLU A 57 -13.77 44.52 -27.21
C GLU A 57 -14.69 43.39 -26.75
N LYS A 58 -15.84 43.18 -27.35
CA LYS A 58 -16.79 42.11 -27.03
C LYS A 58 -16.22 40.76 -27.36
N GLU A 59 -15.63 40.59 -28.53
CA GLU A 59 -14.99 39.32 -28.97
C GLU A 59 -13.75 39.02 -28.11
N GLY A 60 -12.88 40.04 -27.87
CA GLY A 60 -11.72 39.90 -27.02
C GLY A 60 -12.06 39.51 -25.59
N PHE A 61 -13.13 40.13 -25.02
CA PHE A 61 -13.61 39.75 -23.68
C PHE A 61 -14.16 38.32 -23.64
N ALA A 62 -14.97 37.93 -24.62
CA ALA A 62 -15.54 36.58 -24.70
C ALA A 62 -14.42 35.54 -24.86
N LYS A 63 -13.46 35.79 -25.74
CA LYS A 63 -12.30 34.92 -25.96
C LYS A 63 -11.42 34.81 -24.70
N GLY A 64 -11.08 35.94 -24.10
CA GLY A 64 -10.25 35.96 -22.89
C GLY A 64 -10.92 35.23 -21.72
N ARG A 65 -12.25 35.41 -21.58
CA ARG A 65 -13.03 34.66 -20.58
C ARG A 65 -13.01 33.14 -20.85
N ALA A 66 -13.20 32.71 -22.09
CA ALA A 66 -13.18 31.30 -22.47
C ALA A 66 -11.80 30.67 -22.23
N GLU A 67 -10.73 31.39 -22.60
CA GLU A 67 -9.36 30.95 -22.37
C GLU A 67 -9.02 30.85 -20.87
N ALA A 68 -9.43 31.84 -20.08
CA ALA A 68 -9.24 31.82 -18.63
C ALA A 68 -10.00 30.66 -17.95
N MET A 69 -11.23 30.39 -18.39
CA MET A 69 -12.00 29.23 -17.87
C MET A 69 -11.35 27.91 -18.26
N ALA A 70 -10.94 27.75 -19.50
CA ALA A 70 -10.25 26.52 -19.95
C ALA A 70 -8.91 26.30 -19.22
N GLN A 71 -8.19 27.39 -18.92
CA GLN A 71 -6.97 27.30 -18.15
C GLN A 71 -7.24 26.93 -16.69
N LEU A 72 -8.28 27.49 -16.08
CA LEU A 72 -8.71 27.16 -14.72
C LEU A 72 -9.13 25.68 -14.63
N GLU A 73 -9.92 25.19 -15.58
CA GLU A 73 -10.33 23.79 -15.64
C GLU A 73 -9.12 22.84 -15.74
N LYS A 74 -8.14 23.16 -16.55
CA LYS A 74 -6.88 22.40 -16.64
C LYS A 74 -6.11 22.40 -15.33
N GLN A 75 -6.04 23.56 -14.65
CA GLN A 75 -5.38 23.65 -13.35
C GLN A 75 -6.10 22.82 -12.30
N ILE A 76 -7.43 22.89 -12.24
CA ILE A 76 -8.24 22.08 -11.32
C ILE A 76 -8.03 20.60 -11.59
N ALA A 77 -8.10 20.17 -12.84
CA ALA A 77 -7.89 18.76 -13.20
C ALA A 77 -6.48 18.28 -12.80
N SER A 78 -5.45 19.09 -13.01
CA SER A 78 -4.08 18.79 -12.59
C SER A 78 -3.94 18.68 -11.06
N ILE A 79 -4.55 19.59 -10.32
CA ILE A 79 -4.54 19.56 -8.86
C ILE A 79 -5.27 18.33 -8.33
N LEU A 80 -6.45 18.03 -8.87
CA LEU A 80 -7.23 16.84 -8.48
C LEU A 80 -6.46 15.55 -8.76
N SER A 81 -5.81 15.45 -9.92
CA SER A 81 -4.94 14.31 -10.25
C SER A 81 -3.79 14.16 -9.24
N THR A 82 -3.14 15.28 -8.88
CA THR A 82 -2.04 15.28 -7.90
C THR A 82 -2.53 14.85 -6.52
N ILE A 83 -3.68 15.38 -6.07
CA ILE A 83 -4.28 14.99 -4.79
C ILE A 83 -4.65 13.50 -4.81
N GLY A 84 -5.28 13.02 -5.88
CA GLY A 84 -5.60 11.61 -6.06
C GLY A 84 -4.37 10.70 -5.92
N ALA A 85 -3.29 11.05 -6.61
CA ALA A 85 -2.03 10.31 -6.53
C ALA A 85 -1.43 10.33 -5.10
N GLN A 86 -1.48 11.47 -4.40
CA GLN A 86 -0.97 11.59 -3.04
C GLN A 86 -1.82 10.78 -2.04
N VAL A 87 -3.14 10.81 -2.18
CA VAL A 87 -4.05 10.00 -1.34
C VAL A 87 -3.80 8.52 -1.57
N ALA A 88 -3.70 8.08 -2.82
CA ALA A 88 -3.39 6.68 -3.14
C ALA A 88 -2.04 6.25 -2.55
N ALA A 89 -1.00 7.07 -2.67
CA ALA A 89 0.31 6.79 -2.09
C ALA A 89 0.28 6.73 -0.55
N ALA A 90 -0.45 7.64 0.10
CA ALA A 90 -0.61 7.65 1.55
C ALA A 90 -1.39 6.43 2.05
N THR A 91 -2.45 6.04 1.34
CA THR A 91 -3.22 4.83 1.67
C THR A 91 -2.36 3.58 1.53
N LYS A 92 -1.59 3.49 0.46
CA LYS A 92 -0.66 2.36 0.25
C LYS A 92 0.41 2.28 1.35
N ALA A 93 1.01 3.39 1.73
CA ALA A 93 1.97 3.44 2.84
C ALA A 93 1.33 2.99 4.16
N ALA A 94 0.13 3.49 4.48
CA ALA A 94 -0.57 3.13 5.71
C ALA A 94 -0.96 1.65 5.78
N THR A 95 -1.31 1.02 4.65
CA THR A 95 -1.60 -0.42 4.58
C THR A 95 -0.33 -1.25 4.75
N SER A 96 0.78 -0.86 4.10
CA SER A 96 2.09 -1.50 4.28
C SER A 96 2.55 -1.44 5.73
N ASP A 97 2.53 -0.25 6.35
CA ASP A 97 2.91 -0.06 7.75
C ASP A 97 2.09 -0.96 8.69
N ARG A 98 0.78 -1.08 8.42
CA ARG A 98 -0.10 -1.93 9.22
C ARG A 98 0.26 -3.42 9.11
N THR A 99 0.62 -3.89 7.92
CA THR A 99 1.07 -5.27 7.69
C THR A 99 2.38 -5.54 8.43
N ASP A 100 3.34 -4.63 8.33
CA ASP A 100 4.65 -4.73 8.99
C ASP A 100 4.52 -4.73 10.52
N ILE A 101 3.65 -3.88 11.08
CA ILE A 101 3.36 -3.86 12.51
C ILE A 101 2.73 -5.18 12.95
N THR A 102 1.80 -5.73 12.18
CA THR A 102 1.15 -7.01 12.50
C THR A 102 2.15 -8.16 12.46
N ALA A 103 2.98 -8.24 11.45
CA ALA A 103 4.04 -9.24 11.33
C ALA A 103 5.02 -9.15 12.52
N THR A 104 5.47 -7.94 12.84
CA THR A 104 6.35 -7.70 13.99
C THR A 104 5.71 -8.12 15.30
N ALA A 105 4.43 -7.82 15.52
CA ALA A 105 3.70 -8.20 16.72
C ALA A 105 3.60 -9.73 16.85
N ILE A 106 3.36 -10.44 15.74
CA ILE A 106 3.33 -11.90 15.70
C ILE A 106 4.71 -12.49 16.02
N ASP A 107 5.79 -11.92 15.48
CA ASP A 107 7.15 -12.37 15.76
C ASP A 107 7.54 -12.17 17.23
N VAL A 108 7.15 -11.05 17.82
CA VAL A 108 7.33 -10.81 19.26
C VAL A 108 6.54 -11.82 20.09
N ALA A 109 5.28 -12.09 19.74
CA ALA A 109 4.46 -13.08 20.40
C ALA A 109 5.09 -14.48 20.30
N ARG A 110 5.58 -14.86 19.11
CA ARG A 110 6.32 -16.12 18.88
C ARG A 110 7.53 -16.22 19.78
N ALA A 111 8.35 -15.19 19.84
CA ALA A 111 9.55 -15.16 20.67
C ALA A 111 9.23 -15.29 22.18
N ILE A 112 8.18 -14.63 22.64
CA ILE A 112 7.72 -14.73 24.03
C ILE A 112 7.25 -16.15 24.35
N LEU A 113 6.41 -16.72 23.49
CA LEU A 113 5.89 -18.09 23.66
C LEU A 113 7.01 -19.14 23.66
N GLN A 114 7.98 -19.02 22.75
CA GLN A 114 9.15 -19.91 22.69
C GLN A 114 9.96 -19.87 23.99
N ARG A 115 10.05 -18.72 24.64
CA ARG A 115 10.80 -18.57 25.87
C ARG A 115 10.02 -19.01 27.10
N LEU A 116 8.71 -18.79 27.13
CA LEU A 116 7.86 -19.13 28.27
C LEU A 116 7.45 -20.62 28.30
N HIS A 117 7.22 -21.21 27.14
CA HIS A 117 6.70 -22.57 27.03
C HIS A 117 7.52 -23.62 27.79
N PRO A 118 8.86 -23.70 27.70
CA PRO A 118 9.62 -24.69 28.44
C PRO A 118 9.52 -24.53 29.96
N GLU A 119 9.47 -23.29 30.41
CA GLU A 119 9.37 -22.96 31.82
C GLU A 119 8.00 -23.35 32.40
N LEU A 120 6.92 -23.04 31.68
CA LEU A 120 5.57 -23.45 32.02
C LEU A 120 5.42 -24.98 32.02
N ALA A 121 6.01 -25.66 31.03
CA ALA A 121 5.99 -27.12 30.95
C ALA A 121 6.69 -27.75 32.15
N ARG A 122 7.83 -27.22 32.61
CA ARG A 122 8.49 -27.70 33.82
C ARG A 122 7.67 -27.47 35.09
N GLN A 123 7.04 -26.31 35.24
CA GLN A 123 6.29 -25.96 36.45
C GLN A 123 4.94 -26.61 36.51
N LYS A 124 4.26 -26.79 35.38
CA LYS A 124 2.88 -27.28 35.32
C LYS A 124 2.72 -28.66 34.70
N GLY A 125 3.80 -29.23 34.15
CA GLY A 125 3.74 -30.47 33.39
C GLY A 125 3.05 -31.65 34.17
N LEU A 126 3.37 -31.78 35.44
CA LEU A 126 2.74 -32.85 36.29
C LEU A 126 1.22 -32.66 36.42
N VAL A 127 0.75 -31.42 36.59
CA VAL A 127 -0.67 -31.09 36.69
C VAL A 127 -1.38 -31.31 35.36
N GLU A 128 -0.71 -31.06 34.25
CA GLU A 128 -1.24 -31.34 32.93
C GLU A 128 -1.42 -32.83 32.67
N ILE A 129 -0.42 -33.65 33.03
CA ILE A 129 -0.48 -35.11 32.91
C ILE A 129 -1.62 -35.68 33.80
N GLU A 130 -1.73 -35.20 35.03
CA GLU A 130 -2.79 -35.56 35.94
C GLU A 130 -4.19 -35.25 35.39
N GLY A 131 -4.33 -34.03 34.81
CA GLY A 131 -5.60 -33.62 34.20
C GLY A 131 -5.98 -34.46 32.98
N ILE A 132 -5.00 -34.85 32.14
CA ILE A 132 -5.24 -35.74 31.00
C ILE A 132 -5.62 -37.12 31.45
N LEU A 133 -4.88 -37.71 32.39
CA LEU A 133 -5.18 -39.01 32.95
C LEU A 133 -6.56 -39.04 33.60
N GLY A 134 -6.94 -37.96 34.30
CA GLY A 134 -8.25 -37.81 34.88
C GLY A 134 -9.39 -37.87 33.85
N ARG A 135 -9.22 -37.25 32.71
CA ARG A 135 -10.16 -37.31 31.57
C ARG A 135 -10.21 -38.72 30.95
N CYS A 136 -9.05 -39.36 30.80
CA CYS A 136 -8.99 -40.74 30.30
C CYS A 136 -9.76 -41.71 31.24
N ILE A 137 -9.51 -41.62 32.53
CA ILE A 137 -10.20 -42.45 33.53
C ILE A 137 -11.73 -42.24 33.49
N ASP A 138 -12.19 -41.00 33.38
CA ASP A 138 -13.63 -40.72 33.28
C ASP A 138 -14.27 -41.32 32.02
N SER A 139 -13.56 -41.38 30.93
CA SER A 139 -14.05 -41.92 29.65
C SER A 139 -13.88 -43.42 29.53
N LEU A 140 -12.92 -44.01 30.25
CA LEU A 140 -12.48 -45.41 30.11
C LEU A 140 -12.67 -46.21 31.40
N LYS A 141 -13.79 -46.03 32.08
CA LYS A 141 -14.06 -46.68 33.39
C LYS A 141 -14.01 -48.20 33.36
N ASN A 142 -14.35 -48.81 32.23
CA ASN A 142 -14.40 -50.28 32.06
C ASN A 142 -13.08 -50.86 31.52
N GLU A 143 -12.08 -50.05 31.27
CA GLU A 143 -10.79 -50.53 30.79
C GLU A 143 -10.02 -51.26 31.92
N PRO A 144 -9.57 -52.49 31.68
CA PRO A 144 -8.90 -53.26 32.73
C PRO A 144 -7.47 -52.71 33.01
N ARG A 145 -6.90 -51.98 32.06
CA ARG A 145 -5.53 -51.51 32.17
C ARG A 145 -5.31 -50.24 31.36
N LEU A 146 -4.68 -49.24 31.98
CA LEU A 146 -4.12 -48.06 31.33
C LEU A 146 -2.61 -48.08 31.51
N VAL A 147 -1.87 -47.86 30.43
CA VAL A 147 -0.42 -47.69 30.45
C VAL A 147 -0.09 -46.22 30.19
N VAL A 148 0.54 -45.59 31.14
CA VAL A 148 0.91 -44.15 31.06
C VAL A 148 2.40 -44.03 30.94
N TYR A 149 2.84 -43.52 29.82
CA TYR A 149 4.21 -43.14 29.60
C TYR A 149 4.37 -41.66 29.94
N ALA A 150 5.37 -41.34 30.75
CA ALA A 150 5.62 -39.98 31.24
C ALA A 150 7.14 -39.79 31.42
N PRO A 151 7.62 -38.54 31.54
CA PRO A 151 9.04 -38.26 31.81
C PRO A 151 9.48 -38.99 33.07
N ALA A 152 10.63 -39.66 33.00
CA ALA A 152 11.16 -40.47 34.11
C ALA A 152 11.26 -39.67 35.43
N GLU A 153 11.59 -38.38 35.36
CA GLU A 153 11.70 -37.47 36.48
C GLU A 153 10.38 -37.21 37.22
N HIS A 154 9.24 -37.47 36.61
CA HIS A 154 7.91 -37.21 37.17
C HIS A 154 7.24 -38.45 37.74
N LEU A 155 7.81 -39.66 37.56
CA LEU A 155 7.18 -40.93 37.93
C LEU A 155 6.83 -41.03 39.40
N ASP A 156 7.72 -40.67 40.31
CA ASP A 156 7.50 -40.79 41.74
C ASP A 156 6.37 -39.87 42.25
N ALA A 157 6.39 -38.63 41.73
CA ALA A 157 5.34 -37.67 42.06
C ALA A 157 4.00 -38.01 41.41
N LEU A 158 4.02 -38.62 40.21
CA LEU A 158 2.83 -39.02 39.49
C LEU A 158 2.17 -40.25 40.14
N LYS A 159 2.95 -41.19 40.68
CA LYS A 159 2.44 -42.41 41.30
C LYS A 159 1.47 -42.13 42.42
N SER A 160 1.85 -41.29 43.38
CA SER A 160 0.97 -40.93 44.51
C SER A 160 -0.32 -40.21 44.06
N ARG A 161 -0.24 -39.42 43.03
CA ARG A 161 -1.39 -38.69 42.46
C ARG A 161 -2.32 -39.60 41.66
N VAL A 162 -1.76 -40.52 40.91
CA VAL A 162 -2.53 -41.51 40.14
C VAL A 162 -3.32 -42.44 41.05
N ASP A 163 -2.70 -42.90 42.13
CA ASP A 163 -3.39 -43.74 43.12
C ASP A 163 -4.59 -42.98 43.75
N ALA A 164 -4.39 -41.74 44.15
CA ALA A 164 -5.45 -40.89 44.69
C ALA A 164 -6.56 -40.59 43.64
N LEU A 165 -6.17 -40.34 42.41
CA LEU A 165 -7.09 -40.04 41.31
C LEU A 165 -7.95 -41.28 40.95
N SER A 166 -7.34 -42.46 40.86
CA SER A 166 -8.01 -43.71 40.56
C SER A 166 -9.06 -44.01 41.65
N LEU A 167 -8.69 -43.83 42.92
CA LEU A 167 -9.61 -44.02 44.04
C LEU A 167 -10.77 -43.01 43.99
N THR A 168 -10.48 -41.74 43.79
CA THR A 168 -11.48 -40.66 43.78
C THR A 168 -12.48 -40.83 42.64
N LYS A 169 -12.00 -41.28 41.47
CA LYS A 169 -12.84 -41.49 40.27
C LYS A 169 -13.47 -42.86 40.17
N GLY A 170 -13.19 -43.75 41.13
CA GLY A 170 -13.74 -45.12 41.14
C GLY A 170 -13.26 -45.97 39.97
N PHE A 171 -12.00 -45.81 39.58
CA PHE A 171 -11.41 -46.63 38.52
C PHE A 171 -10.95 -47.97 39.08
N GLU A 172 -11.56 -49.05 38.62
CA GLU A 172 -11.26 -50.41 39.06
C GLU A 172 -10.14 -51.09 38.27
N GLY A 173 -9.77 -50.51 37.13
CA GLY A 173 -8.65 -50.97 36.29
C GLY A 173 -7.29 -50.68 36.90
N ARG A 174 -6.25 -51.27 36.31
CA ARG A 174 -4.87 -51.03 36.74
C ARG A 174 -4.20 -49.92 35.91
N VAL A 175 -3.67 -48.90 36.58
CA VAL A 175 -2.78 -47.89 35.93
C VAL A 175 -1.33 -48.35 36.10
N VAL A 176 -0.60 -48.46 34.97
CA VAL A 176 0.81 -48.79 34.91
C VAL A 176 1.57 -47.57 34.45
N LEU A 177 2.52 -47.11 35.25
CA LEU A 177 3.37 -45.97 34.93
C LEU A 177 4.70 -46.45 34.36
N ILE A 178 5.13 -45.89 33.24
CA ILE A 178 6.39 -46.19 32.58
C ILE A 178 7.14 -44.88 32.33
N GLY A 179 8.39 -44.80 32.79
CA GLY A 179 9.26 -43.69 32.50
C GLY A 179 9.84 -43.80 31.12
N GLU A 180 9.73 -42.74 30.35
CA GLU A 180 10.34 -42.64 29.02
C GLU A 180 11.43 -41.58 29.04
N ASP A 181 12.68 -42.01 28.79
CA ASP A 181 13.84 -41.16 28.73
C ASP A 181 13.74 -40.23 27.49
N GLY A 182 14.00 -38.92 27.68
CA GLY A 182 13.91 -37.96 26.62
C GLY A 182 12.53 -37.38 26.36
N MET A 183 11.48 -37.87 27.01
CA MET A 183 10.14 -37.26 26.98
C MET A 183 10.20 -35.90 27.71
N LYS A 184 9.62 -34.85 27.09
CA LYS A 184 9.66 -33.48 27.65
C LYS A 184 8.73 -33.33 28.85
N PRO A 185 9.03 -32.45 29.80
CA PRO A 185 8.11 -32.16 30.91
C PRO A 185 6.71 -31.76 30.41
N GLY A 186 5.70 -32.43 30.95
CA GLY A 186 4.30 -32.25 30.56
C GLY A 186 3.83 -33.08 29.37
N ASP A 187 4.72 -33.74 28.65
CA ASP A 187 4.33 -34.72 27.62
C ASP A 187 3.92 -36.04 28.26
N CYS A 188 2.97 -36.72 27.68
CA CYS A 188 2.55 -38.05 28.12
C CYS A 188 1.87 -38.79 26.98
N ARG A 189 1.92 -40.13 27.07
CA ARG A 189 1.18 -41.03 26.20
C ARG A 189 0.43 -42.04 27.09
N ILE A 190 -0.84 -42.21 26.85
CA ILE A 190 -1.71 -43.13 27.58
C ILE A 190 -2.24 -44.13 26.59
N GLU A 191 -2.03 -45.42 26.87
CA GLU A 191 -2.48 -46.54 26.01
C GLU A 191 -3.44 -47.43 26.76
N TRP A 192 -4.45 -47.91 26.06
CA TRP A 192 -5.41 -48.94 26.52
C TRP A 192 -5.62 -49.95 25.40
N ALA A 193 -6.49 -50.93 25.63
CA ALA A 193 -6.63 -52.09 24.74
C ALA A 193 -6.89 -51.70 23.26
N ASP A 194 -7.77 -50.75 23.01
CA ASP A 194 -8.27 -50.41 21.68
C ASP A 194 -7.84 -49.04 21.21
N GLY A 195 -6.92 -48.37 21.91
CA GLY A 195 -6.45 -47.02 21.49
C GLY A 195 -5.46 -46.40 22.42
N GLY A 196 -5.24 -45.12 22.18
CA GLY A 196 -4.31 -44.30 22.97
C GLY A 196 -4.60 -42.81 22.82
N MET A 197 -4.03 -42.04 23.73
CA MET A 197 -4.03 -40.59 23.73
C MET A 197 -2.58 -40.13 23.97
N GLU A 198 -2.16 -39.17 23.21
CA GLU A 198 -0.83 -38.54 23.36
C GLU A 198 -0.97 -37.05 23.53
N ARG A 199 -0.18 -36.49 24.44
CA ARG A 199 0.09 -35.09 24.53
C ARG A 199 1.55 -34.85 24.19
N SER A 200 1.78 -34.17 23.11
CA SER A 200 3.13 -33.78 22.65
C SER A 200 3.24 -32.29 22.61
N SER A 201 4.15 -31.72 23.39
CA SER A 201 4.49 -30.30 23.36
C SER A 201 4.98 -29.87 21.98
N ALA A 202 5.63 -30.78 21.24
CA ALA A 202 6.09 -30.51 19.89
C ALA A 202 4.93 -30.37 18.89
N ALA A 203 3.91 -31.23 19.02
CA ALA A 203 2.71 -31.14 18.17
C ALA A 203 1.91 -29.87 18.46
N ILE A 204 1.71 -29.55 19.75
CA ILE A 204 1.03 -28.31 20.17
C ILE A 204 1.80 -27.08 19.62
N TRP A 205 3.12 -27.11 19.71
CA TRP A 205 3.94 -26.03 19.20
C TRP A 205 3.80 -25.87 17.68
N ALA A 206 3.83 -26.96 16.93
CA ALA A 206 3.63 -26.93 15.48
C ALA A 206 2.25 -26.37 15.08
N GLU A 207 1.19 -26.69 15.86
CA GLU A 207 -0.15 -26.11 15.65
C GLU A 207 -0.17 -24.60 15.92
N ILE A 208 0.52 -24.14 16.96
CA ILE A 208 0.66 -22.71 17.28
C ILE A 208 1.41 -21.99 16.16
N GLU A 209 2.55 -22.53 15.71
CA GLU A 209 3.32 -21.96 14.59
C GLU A 209 2.47 -21.86 13.32
N ALA A 210 1.78 -22.95 12.96
CA ALA A 210 0.88 -22.93 11.81
C ALA A 210 -0.27 -21.92 11.94
N ALA A 211 -0.76 -21.69 13.16
CA ALA A 211 -1.78 -20.67 13.41
C ALA A 211 -1.23 -19.24 13.27
N LEU A 212 -0.01 -19.00 13.76
CA LEU A 212 0.68 -17.71 13.61
C LEU A 212 1.00 -17.42 12.15
N ASP A 213 1.50 -18.40 11.40
CA ASP A 213 1.79 -18.25 9.97
C ASP A 213 0.51 -17.96 9.16
N ARG A 214 -0.61 -18.62 9.49
CA ARG A 214 -1.91 -18.28 8.87
C ARG A 214 -2.36 -16.87 9.20
N ALA A 215 -2.11 -16.37 10.40
CA ALA A 215 -2.46 -15.00 10.79
C ALA A 215 -1.64 -13.96 10.01
N VAL A 216 -0.36 -14.22 9.74
CA VAL A 216 0.47 -13.37 8.86
C VAL A 216 -0.09 -13.36 7.45
N ALA A 217 -0.34 -14.54 6.86
CA ALA A 217 -0.86 -14.66 5.50
C ALA A 217 -2.23 -13.97 5.33
N LEU A 218 -3.11 -14.03 6.33
CA LEU A 218 -4.39 -13.31 6.32
C LEU A 218 -4.20 -11.79 6.37
N ALA A 219 -3.21 -11.29 7.12
CA ALA A 219 -2.90 -9.87 7.16
C ALA A 219 -2.38 -9.36 5.80
N GLU A 220 -1.57 -10.14 5.11
CA GLU A 220 -1.06 -9.84 3.77
C GLU A 220 -2.16 -9.86 2.70
N THR A 221 -3.06 -10.84 2.74
CA THR A 221 -4.18 -10.93 1.77
C THR A 221 -5.18 -9.79 1.93
N ALA A 222 -5.51 -9.41 3.16
CA ALA A 222 -6.40 -8.27 3.44
C ALA A 222 -5.82 -6.95 2.90
N THR A 223 -4.51 -6.82 2.84
CA THR A 223 -3.81 -5.66 2.27
C THR A 223 -3.95 -5.64 0.75
N ASN A 224 -3.78 -6.78 0.08
CA ASN A 224 -3.88 -6.91 -1.38
C ASN A 224 -5.30 -6.67 -1.90
N GLU A 225 -6.34 -7.11 -1.19
CA GLU A 225 -7.74 -6.87 -1.56
C GLU A 225 -8.12 -5.39 -1.50
N THR A 226 -7.53 -4.65 -0.57
CA THR A 226 -7.75 -3.19 -0.46
C THR A 226 -7.08 -2.43 -1.60
N GLU A 227 -5.94 -2.90 -2.13
CA GLU A 227 -5.27 -2.31 -3.30
C GLU A 227 -6.04 -2.55 -4.61
N THR A 228 -6.72 -3.69 -4.74
CA THR A 228 -7.42 -4.07 -6.00
C THR A 228 -8.79 -3.41 -6.14
N ASN A 229 -9.37 -2.87 -5.08
CA ASN A 229 -10.71 -2.29 -5.05
C ASN A 229 -10.72 -0.75 -5.11
N ILE A 230 -9.63 -0.11 -5.57
CA ILE A 230 -9.64 1.32 -5.89
C ILE A 230 -10.18 1.43 -7.33
N PRO A 231 -11.39 1.98 -7.56
CA PRO A 231 -11.91 2.14 -8.91
C PRO A 231 -11.01 3.11 -9.68
N ASP A 232 -10.56 2.68 -10.85
CA ASP A 232 -9.95 3.54 -11.86
C ASP A 232 -10.93 4.69 -12.18
N ALA A 233 -10.59 5.90 -11.75
CA ALA A 233 -11.37 7.13 -11.98
C ALA A 233 -10.88 7.89 -13.22
#